data_b7398bd8ccd364ec3d19793a5011a836
#
_entry.id   b7398bd8ccd364ec3d19793a5011a836
#
_cell.length_a   1.000
_cell.length_b   1.000
_cell.length_c   1.000
_cell.angle_alpha   90.00
_cell.angle_beta   90.00
_cell.angle_gamma   90.00
#
_symmetry.space_group_name_H-M   'P 1'
#
loop_
_entity.id
_entity.type
_entity.pdbx_description
1 polymer ?
#
loop_
_entity_poly.entity_id
_entity_poly.type
_entity_poly.pdbx_seq_one_letter_code
_entity_poly.pdbx_strand_id
1 'polypeptide(L)'
;TDFSLPEGTHTVILGLGDLNGIMRGKRIPASHWETICKQGNALSIAMFAIDSNCDVWDTPYVNFDNGYPDMHMFPLTKPVAVPWEEGVAVCFARAEGMDHKPIPIDPRQALIRQVDRARAMGFDVSTGAELEFYLLDPETGLPRDQGIQVYGLGRAARMEHIVGPIRRQINECGIPIEQSNPEYAAGQVEVNIRYDDALLSADRVVLFKSLVRQLGIAHGYLATFMPKPFLEQSGNGFHVHYSLWKDGKNAFADGGKLNDLGKNFTAGLQNRMAETALCGSPTPNGFRRRQPYTFCPINTSCGYDNRTVGLRVIEGSDSAVRVEKRDAGADANPYLLMATDLAAGLDGIEQSMTPTEPTLGNAYEEFHGEAIPTDLGTAIELARGSDWMKDVMGKTMWELYCQMAEREQGFFQEQVTPVETDRYLRTL
;
A
#
# COMPACT_ATOMS: atom_id res chain seq x y z
N THR A 1 -7.87 1.57 24.41
CA THR A 1 -6.70 2.39 23.99
C THR A 1 -6.69 3.67 24.82
N ASP A 2 -5.52 4.06 25.33
CA ASP A 2 -5.32 5.35 26.01
C ASP A 2 -5.14 6.44 24.95
N PHE A 3 -6.03 7.43 24.91
CA PHE A 3 -5.99 8.56 24.00
C PHE A 3 -5.45 9.85 24.64
N SER A 4 -4.72 9.74 25.76
CA SER A 4 -4.08 10.90 26.38
C SER A 4 -3.06 11.55 25.43
N LEU A 5 -3.03 12.87 25.40
CA LEU A 5 -2.09 13.61 24.58
C LEU A 5 -0.69 13.64 25.22
N PRO A 6 0.38 13.63 24.44
CA PRO A 6 1.72 13.95 24.92
C PRO A 6 1.74 15.33 25.58
N GLU A 7 2.62 15.51 26.58
CA GLU A 7 2.79 16.80 27.27
C GLU A 7 3.16 17.91 26.27
N GLY A 8 2.60 19.10 26.46
CA GLY A 8 2.83 20.25 25.58
C GLY A 8 2.07 20.23 24.25
N THR A 9 1.23 19.20 23.99
CA THR A 9 0.48 19.16 22.74
C THR A 9 -0.56 20.28 22.66
N HIS A 10 -0.51 21.07 21.61
CA HIS A 10 -1.51 22.09 21.27
C HIS A 10 -2.37 21.75 20.05
N THR A 11 -1.91 20.85 19.18
CA THR A 11 -2.60 20.44 17.95
C THR A 11 -2.50 18.93 17.73
N VAL A 12 -3.58 18.30 17.31
CA VAL A 12 -3.63 16.88 16.94
C VAL A 12 -3.95 16.75 15.46
N ILE A 13 -3.11 16.03 14.73
CA ILE A 13 -3.41 15.54 13.37
C ILE A 13 -4.23 14.26 13.53
N LEU A 14 -5.50 14.30 13.20
CA LEU A 14 -6.39 13.14 13.19
C LEU A 14 -6.75 12.80 11.75
N GLY A 15 -6.43 11.60 11.29
CA GLY A 15 -6.69 11.21 9.90
C GLY A 15 -6.76 9.71 9.71
N LEU A 16 -7.26 9.31 8.54
CA LEU A 16 -7.42 7.93 8.09
C LEU A 16 -7.12 7.81 6.58
N GLY A 17 -6.99 6.60 6.07
CA GLY A 17 -6.70 6.36 4.66
C GLY A 17 -7.93 6.49 3.77
N ASP A 18 -7.82 7.22 2.65
CA ASP A 18 -8.82 7.28 1.61
C ASP A 18 -8.71 6.10 0.62
N LEU A 19 -9.51 6.14 -0.45
CA LEU A 19 -9.52 5.11 -1.50
C LEU A 19 -8.20 5.01 -2.28
N ASN A 20 -7.41 6.09 -2.31
CA ASN A 20 -6.08 6.13 -2.95
C ASN A 20 -4.94 5.74 -1.99
N GLY A 21 -5.24 5.38 -0.74
CA GLY A 21 -4.24 5.15 0.29
C GLY A 21 -3.55 6.43 0.77
N ILE A 22 -4.18 7.60 0.57
CA ILE A 22 -3.71 8.90 1.05
C ILE A 22 -4.33 9.16 2.41
N MET A 23 -3.52 9.60 3.39
CA MET A 23 -4.04 10.03 4.68
C MET A 23 -4.77 11.37 4.56
N ARG A 24 -6.05 11.37 4.87
CA ARG A 24 -6.91 12.57 4.91
C ARG A 24 -7.48 12.77 6.31
N GLY A 25 -7.72 14.01 6.68
CA GLY A 25 -8.22 14.31 8.01
C GLY A 25 -8.19 15.79 8.35
N LYS A 26 -8.08 16.06 9.64
CA LYS A 26 -8.10 17.44 10.19
C LYS A 26 -7.00 17.66 11.21
N ARG A 27 -6.58 18.92 11.36
CA ARG A 27 -5.79 19.39 12.50
C ARG A 27 -6.74 19.98 13.53
N ILE A 28 -6.68 19.47 14.76
CA ILE A 28 -7.63 19.73 15.84
C ILE A 28 -6.88 20.39 17.00
N PRO A 29 -7.35 21.55 17.54
CA PRO A 29 -6.81 22.09 18.78
C PRO A 29 -6.94 21.09 19.93
N ALA A 30 -5.90 20.94 20.73
CA ALA A 30 -5.88 20.00 21.86
C ALA A 30 -7.03 20.25 22.87
N SER A 31 -7.52 21.50 22.99
CA SER A 31 -8.66 21.86 23.82
C SER A 31 -9.97 21.16 23.44
N HIS A 32 -10.09 20.66 22.19
CA HIS A 32 -11.26 19.92 21.71
C HIS A 32 -11.07 18.40 21.75
N TRP A 33 -9.88 17.91 22.10
CA TRP A 33 -9.53 16.51 21.96
C TRP A 33 -10.41 15.56 22.76
N GLU A 34 -10.72 15.92 24.00
CA GLU A 34 -11.60 15.11 24.86
C GLU A 34 -13.00 14.93 24.25
N THR A 35 -13.55 16.00 23.65
CA THR A 35 -14.84 15.94 22.93
C THR A 35 -14.76 15.02 21.72
N ILE A 36 -13.67 15.12 20.94
CA ILE A 36 -13.45 14.26 19.78
C ILE A 36 -13.33 12.79 20.17
N CYS A 37 -12.66 12.47 21.27
CA CYS A 37 -12.58 11.10 21.77
C CYS A 37 -13.95 10.49 22.09
N LYS A 38 -14.89 11.32 22.53
CA LYS A 38 -16.24 10.88 22.93
C LYS A 38 -17.27 10.89 21.79
N GLN A 39 -17.20 11.89 20.92
CA GLN A 39 -18.25 12.16 19.92
C GLN A 39 -17.79 11.99 18.47
N GLY A 40 -16.49 11.76 18.26
CA GLY A 40 -15.89 11.78 16.94
C GLY A 40 -15.72 13.20 16.37
N ASN A 41 -15.04 13.30 15.26
CA ASN A 41 -14.87 14.52 14.47
C ASN A 41 -15.57 14.38 13.12
N ALA A 42 -16.50 15.27 12.82
CA ALA A 42 -17.25 15.23 11.56
C ALA A 42 -16.34 15.53 10.35
N LEU A 43 -16.50 14.75 9.30
CA LEU A 43 -15.84 14.90 8.01
C LEU A 43 -16.78 14.37 6.92
N SER A 44 -16.87 15.06 5.77
CA SER A 44 -17.70 14.55 4.68
C SER A 44 -17.23 13.19 4.20
N ILE A 45 -18.19 12.28 4.00
CA ILE A 45 -17.95 10.96 3.40
C ILE A 45 -17.42 11.06 1.96
N ALA A 46 -17.56 12.22 1.32
CA ALA A 46 -17.01 12.53 0.01
C ALA A 46 -15.50 12.27 -0.08
N MET A 47 -14.77 12.28 1.04
CA MET A 47 -13.34 11.96 1.04
C MET A 47 -13.01 10.59 0.43
N PHE A 48 -13.95 9.65 0.45
CA PHE A 48 -13.79 8.35 -0.21
C PHE A 48 -14.15 8.37 -1.71
N ALA A 49 -14.71 9.48 -2.21
CA ALA A 49 -15.02 9.72 -3.62
C ALA A 49 -14.18 10.88 -4.18
N ILE A 50 -12.92 10.96 -3.78
CA ILE A 50 -11.94 11.95 -4.23
C ILE A 50 -10.80 11.19 -4.93
N ASP A 51 -10.45 11.59 -6.15
CA ASP A 51 -9.32 11.02 -6.87
C ASP A 51 -7.96 11.56 -6.38
N SER A 52 -6.88 11.14 -7.01
CA SER A 52 -5.53 11.54 -6.65
C SER A 52 -5.26 13.04 -6.85
N ASN A 53 -6.04 13.71 -7.71
CA ASN A 53 -5.96 15.15 -8.00
C ASN A 53 -6.92 15.99 -7.15
N CYS A 54 -7.66 15.36 -6.21
CA CYS A 54 -8.68 15.98 -5.36
C CYS A 54 -9.98 16.37 -6.08
N ASP A 55 -10.27 15.79 -7.24
CA ASP A 55 -11.56 15.93 -7.89
C ASP A 55 -12.58 14.98 -7.25
N VAL A 56 -13.70 15.53 -6.77
CA VAL A 56 -14.82 14.76 -6.23
C VAL A 56 -15.69 14.30 -7.39
N TRP A 57 -16.15 13.04 -7.36
CA TRP A 57 -17.12 12.56 -8.35
C TRP A 57 -18.35 11.93 -7.70
N ASP A 58 -19.47 11.98 -8.41
CA ASP A 58 -20.69 11.30 -8.01
C ASP A 58 -20.56 9.79 -8.11
N THR A 59 -20.91 9.11 -7.03
CA THR A 59 -20.94 7.65 -6.94
C THR A 59 -22.35 7.18 -6.62
N PRO A 60 -22.67 5.90 -6.80
CA PRO A 60 -23.96 5.36 -6.35
C PRO A 60 -24.20 5.48 -4.83
N TYR A 61 -23.13 5.62 -4.04
CA TYR A 61 -23.19 5.68 -2.59
C TYR A 61 -23.17 7.12 -2.03
N VAL A 62 -22.41 8.00 -2.64
CA VAL A 62 -22.25 9.41 -2.21
C VAL A 62 -22.23 10.31 -3.45
N ASN A 63 -23.14 11.31 -3.47
CA ASN A 63 -23.40 12.11 -4.67
C ASN A 63 -24.15 13.42 -4.30
N PHE A 64 -24.43 14.26 -5.31
CA PHE A 64 -25.21 15.49 -5.13
C PHE A 64 -26.65 15.24 -4.65
N ASP A 65 -27.28 14.14 -5.05
CA ASP A 65 -28.68 13.86 -4.65
C ASP A 65 -28.81 13.59 -3.15
N ASN A 66 -27.80 12.98 -2.52
CA ASN A 66 -27.78 12.75 -1.08
C ASN A 66 -27.02 13.84 -0.28
N GLY A 67 -26.46 14.84 -0.99
CA GLY A 67 -25.83 16.01 -0.36
C GLY A 67 -24.47 15.74 0.29
N TYR A 68 -23.78 14.66 -0.07
CA TYR A 68 -22.45 14.31 0.48
C TYR A 68 -22.42 14.33 2.01
N PRO A 69 -23.17 13.48 2.70
CA PRO A 69 -23.34 13.54 4.15
C PRO A 69 -22.03 13.40 4.92
N ASP A 70 -22.06 13.75 6.18
CA ASP A 70 -20.92 13.59 7.08
C ASP A 70 -20.79 12.13 7.57
N MET A 71 -19.60 11.81 8.01
CA MET A 71 -19.21 10.68 8.84
C MET A 71 -18.47 11.19 10.08
N HIS A 72 -18.22 10.34 11.05
CA HIS A 72 -17.39 10.64 12.20
C HIS A 72 -16.05 9.91 12.15
N MET A 73 -14.96 10.64 12.39
CA MET A 73 -13.63 10.08 12.65
C MET A 73 -13.44 9.95 14.17
N PHE A 74 -13.15 8.74 14.64
CA PHE A 74 -12.79 8.46 16.03
C PHE A 74 -11.31 8.09 16.12
N PRO A 75 -10.60 8.50 17.19
CA PRO A 75 -9.25 8.01 17.44
C PRO A 75 -9.19 6.49 17.44
N LEU A 76 -8.18 5.94 16.78
CA LEU A 76 -7.90 4.50 16.73
C LEU A 76 -6.60 4.15 17.44
N THR A 77 -5.54 4.90 17.18
CA THR A 77 -4.23 4.71 17.80
C THR A 77 -4.01 5.69 18.95
N LYS A 78 -3.05 5.40 19.82
CA LYS A 78 -2.58 6.37 20.81
C LYS A 78 -1.99 7.58 20.09
N PRO A 79 -2.31 8.83 20.48
CA PRO A 79 -1.62 10.01 19.95
C PRO A 79 -0.14 9.98 20.29
N VAL A 80 0.70 10.29 19.32
CA VAL A 80 2.16 10.36 19.49
C VAL A 80 2.68 11.71 18.98
N ALA A 81 3.69 12.25 19.64
CA ALA A 81 4.30 13.51 19.24
C ALA A 81 4.94 13.40 17.86
N VAL A 82 4.85 14.46 17.05
CA VAL A 82 5.52 14.61 15.75
C VAL A 82 6.86 15.30 15.98
N PRO A 83 8.00 14.60 15.90
CA PRO A 83 9.29 15.14 16.36
C PRO A 83 9.78 16.39 15.62
N TRP A 84 9.34 16.60 14.38
CA TRP A 84 9.72 17.77 13.55
C TRP A 84 8.72 18.93 13.61
N GLU A 85 7.64 18.80 14.40
CA GLU A 85 6.62 19.84 14.55
C GLU A 85 6.27 19.99 16.04
N GLU A 86 6.88 20.98 16.72
CA GLU A 86 6.75 21.17 18.18
C GLU A 86 5.28 21.35 18.57
N GLY A 87 4.85 20.67 19.64
CA GLY A 87 3.49 20.73 20.15
C GLY A 87 2.41 20.08 19.28
N VAL A 88 2.82 19.31 18.27
CA VAL A 88 1.90 18.56 17.41
C VAL A 88 1.97 17.07 17.73
N ALA A 89 0.79 16.44 17.82
CA ALA A 89 0.68 14.98 17.90
C ALA A 89 -0.07 14.44 16.68
N VAL A 90 0.19 13.20 16.30
CA VAL A 90 -0.53 12.47 15.26
C VAL A 90 -1.28 11.29 15.86
N CYS A 91 -2.51 11.08 15.40
CA CYS A 91 -3.37 9.96 15.78
C CYS A 91 -4.04 9.41 14.52
N PHE A 92 -3.95 8.11 14.29
CA PHE A 92 -4.70 7.47 13.22
C PHE A 92 -6.14 7.26 13.66
N ALA A 93 -7.09 7.44 12.73
CA ALA A 93 -8.52 7.39 12.98
C ALA A 93 -9.19 6.18 12.31
N ARG A 94 -10.36 5.83 12.80
CA ARG A 94 -11.35 4.97 12.14
C ARG A 94 -12.59 5.79 11.80
N ALA A 95 -13.32 5.39 10.76
CA ALA A 95 -14.55 6.04 10.33
C ALA A 95 -15.78 5.27 10.77
N GLU A 96 -16.83 6.01 11.16
CA GLU A 96 -18.18 5.52 11.37
C GLU A 96 -19.17 6.44 10.66
N GLY A 97 -20.25 5.86 10.11
CA GLY A 97 -21.39 6.63 9.62
C GLY A 97 -22.09 7.40 10.75
N MET A 98 -23.01 8.30 10.40
CA MET A 98 -23.81 9.03 11.37
C MET A 98 -24.70 8.11 12.23
N ASP A 99 -24.94 6.89 11.79
CA ASP A 99 -25.64 5.82 12.51
C ASP A 99 -24.71 4.92 13.35
N HIS A 100 -23.44 5.31 13.49
CA HIS A 100 -22.36 4.57 14.17
C HIS A 100 -22.03 3.19 13.57
N LYS A 101 -22.40 2.97 12.31
CA LYS A 101 -22.04 1.74 11.58
C LYS A 101 -20.80 1.91 10.72
N PRO A 102 -20.12 0.80 10.39
CA PRO A 102 -19.04 0.81 9.40
C PRO A 102 -19.51 1.37 8.06
N ILE A 103 -18.64 2.15 7.42
CA ILE A 103 -18.92 2.77 6.12
C ILE A 103 -18.54 1.78 5.01
N PRO A 104 -19.46 1.38 4.12
CA PRO A 104 -19.20 0.36 3.10
C PRO A 104 -18.08 0.72 2.11
N ILE A 105 -17.80 2.01 1.94
CA ILE A 105 -16.76 2.54 1.04
C ILE A 105 -15.46 2.94 1.78
N ASP A 106 -15.34 2.61 3.06
CA ASP A 106 -14.06 2.67 3.77
C ASP A 106 -13.20 1.46 3.37
N PRO A 107 -12.05 1.64 2.67
CA PRO A 107 -11.22 0.53 2.21
C PRO A 107 -10.70 -0.36 3.34
N ARG A 108 -10.55 0.20 4.55
CA ARG A 108 -10.14 -0.55 5.75
C ARG A 108 -11.13 -1.67 6.09
N GLN A 109 -12.43 -1.49 5.79
CA GLN A 109 -13.45 -2.50 6.05
C GLN A 109 -13.27 -3.79 5.21
N ALA A 110 -12.70 -3.67 4.01
CA ALA A 110 -12.37 -4.84 3.18
C ALA A 110 -11.31 -5.73 3.88
N LEU A 111 -10.27 -5.11 4.44
CA LEU A 111 -9.23 -5.85 5.17
C LEU A 111 -9.75 -6.42 6.49
N ILE A 112 -10.57 -5.67 7.25
CA ILE A 112 -11.19 -6.18 8.49
C ILE A 112 -11.93 -7.49 8.24
N ARG A 113 -12.74 -7.57 7.18
CA ARG A 113 -13.48 -8.80 6.84
C ARG A 113 -12.57 -10.00 6.61
N GLN A 114 -11.43 -9.82 5.95
CA GLN A 114 -10.50 -10.92 5.67
C GLN A 114 -9.68 -11.31 6.90
N VAL A 115 -9.29 -10.37 7.72
CA VAL A 115 -8.63 -10.65 9.01
C VAL A 115 -9.59 -11.41 9.94
N ASP A 116 -10.86 -11.02 10.00
CA ASP A 116 -11.87 -11.73 10.78
C ASP A 116 -12.14 -13.15 10.23
N ARG A 117 -12.11 -13.33 8.91
CA ARG A 117 -12.16 -14.66 8.27
C ARG A 117 -10.97 -15.53 8.69
N ALA A 118 -9.75 -14.98 8.64
CA ALA A 118 -8.57 -15.70 9.09
C ALA A 118 -8.66 -16.11 10.57
N ARG A 119 -9.15 -15.20 11.43
CA ARG A 119 -9.39 -15.49 12.86
C ARG A 119 -10.43 -16.57 13.06
N ALA A 120 -11.51 -16.58 12.27
CA ALA A 120 -12.51 -17.64 12.30
C ALA A 120 -11.94 -19.01 11.89
N MET A 121 -10.90 -19.04 11.05
CA MET A 121 -10.12 -20.23 10.69
C MET A 121 -9.07 -20.59 11.76
N GLY A 122 -8.92 -19.78 12.81
CA GLY A 122 -7.97 -20.00 13.91
C GLY A 122 -6.58 -19.43 13.68
N PHE A 123 -6.44 -18.41 12.82
CA PHE A 123 -5.15 -17.78 12.52
C PHE A 123 -5.17 -16.27 12.82
N ASP A 124 -4.08 -15.79 13.39
CA ASP A 124 -3.70 -14.37 13.35
C ASP A 124 -2.90 -14.10 12.09
N VAL A 125 -3.10 -12.93 11.48
CA VAL A 125 -2.41 -12.53 10.26
C VAL A 125 -1.32 -11.53 10.57
N SER A 126 -0.09 -11.84 10.15
CA SER A 126 1.03 -10.92 10.25
C SER A 126 1.50 -10.50 8.86
N THR A 127 1.70 -9.18 8.68
CA THR A 127 2.22 -8.63 7.44
C THR A 127 3.37 -7.67 7.69
N GLY A 128 4.39 -7.71 6.83
CA GLY A 128 5.48 -6.73 6.77
C GLY A 128 5.40 -5.94 5.46
N ALA A 129 5.83 -4.69 5.49
CA ALA A 129 5.77 -3.79 4.34
C ALA A 129 7.14 -3.26 3.98
N GLU A 130 7.56 -3.42 2.72
CA GLU A 130 8.72 -2.78 2.11
C GLU A 130 8.24 -1.72 1.14
N LEU A 131 8.65 -0.46 1.33
CA LEU A 131 8.22 0.67 0.54
C LEU A 131 9.41 1.38 -0.08
N GLU A 132 9.36 1.53 -1.40
CA GLU A 132 10.31 2.31 -2.16
C GLU A 132 9.72 3.68 -2.51
N PHE A 133 10.55 4.72 -2.48
CA PHE A 133 10.16 6.09 -2.84
C PHE A 133 11.37 6.90 -3.26
N TYR A 134 11.11 8.04 -3.92
CA TYR A 134 12.16 9.00 -4.28
C TYR A 134 12.12 10.22 -3.37
N LEU A 135 13.31 10.73 -3.06
CA LEU A 135 13.54 12.04 -2.44
C LEU A 135 14.15 12.96 -3.50
N LEU A 136 13.35 13.87 -3.99
CA LEU A 136 13.66 14.74 -5.12
C LEU A 136 13.84 16.20 -4.67
N ASP A 137 14.52 16.97 -5.47
CA ASP A 137 14.53 18.41 -5.35
C ASP A 137 13.13 18.97 -5.71
N PRO A 138 12.49 19.77 -4.84
CA PRO A 138 11.13 20.24 -5.06
C PRO A 138 10.99 21.25 -6.21
N GLU A 139 12.07 21.95 -6.61
CA GLU A 139 12.03 22.94 -7.69
C GLU A 139 12.18 22.28 -9.06
N THR A 140 13.04 21.28 -9.16
CA THR A 140 13.35 20.61 -10.43
C THR A 140 12.60 19.30 -10.64
N GLY A 141 12.08 18.68 -9.56
CA GLY A 141 11.51 17.34 -9.57
C GLY A 141 12.54 16.24 -9.87
N LEU A 142 13.84 16.53 -9.79
CA LEU A 142 14.92 15.60 -10.09
C LEU A 142 15.71 15.22 -8.84
N PRO A 143 16.40 14.07 -8.82
CA PRO A 143 17.33 13.74 -7.74
C PRO A 143 18.45 14.79 -7.63
N ARG A 144 18.75 15.23 -6.40
CA ARG A 144 19.87 16.15 -6.15
C ARG A 144 21.24 15.51 -6.35
N ASP A 145 21.34 14.22 -6.09
CA ASP A 145 22.56 13.44 -6.30
C ASP A 145 22.35 12.41 -7.41
N GLN A 146 23.20 12.43 -8.41
CA GLN A 146 23.11 11.59 -9.59
C GLN A 146 23.97 10.33 -9.46
N GLY A 147 23.54 9.26 -10.09
CA GLY A 147 24.24 7.99 -10.21
C GLY A 147 23.63 6.86 -9.35
N ILE A 148 23.75 5.66 -9.87
CA ILE A 148 23.24 4.43 -9.27
C ILE A 148 24.12 4.03 -8.09
N GLN A 149 23.50 3.71 -6.94
CA GLN A 149 24.21 3.38 -5.71
C GLN A 149 23.47 2.34 -4.86
N VAL A 150 22.83 1.37 -5.48
CA VAL A 150 22.15 0.31 -4.72
C VAL A 150 23.09 -0.29 -3.66
N TYR A 151 22.63 -0.30 -2.40
CA TYR A 151 23.39 -0.71 -1.21
C TYR A 151 24.72 0.03 -0.96
N GLY A 152 25.01 1.09 -1.70
CA GLY A 152 26.24 1.87 -1.61
C GLY A 152 26.29 2.81 -0.43
N LEU A 153 26.67 2.34 0.78
CA LEU A 153 26.61 3.09 2.04
C LEU A 153 27.45 4.37 2.03
N GLY A 154 28.61 4.37 1.38
CA GLY A 154 29.46 5.57 1.32
C GLY A 154 28.79 6.75 0.61
N ARG A 155 28.06 6.50 -0.45
CA ARG A 155 27.32 7.54 -1.19
C ARG A 155 25.98 7.86 -0.51
N ALA A 156 25.32 6.86 0.09
CA ALA A 156 24.10 7.03 0.86
C ALA A 156 24.26 8.05 1.99
N ALA A 157 25.48 8.20 2.53
CA ALA A 157 25.79 9.20 3.56
C ALA A 157 25.41 10.65 3.16
N ARG A 158 25.37 10.96 1.86
CA ARG A 158 24.92 12.27 1.35
C ARG A 158 23.44 12.55 1.63
N MET A 159 22.63 11.50 1.75
CA MET A 159 21.20 11.61 2.06
C MET A 159 20.86 11.30 3.52
N GLU A 160 21.86 10.98 4.36
CA GLU A 160 21.64 10.59 5.75
C GLU A 160 21.00 11.71 6.59
N HIS A 161 21.18 12.97 6.21
CA HIS A 161 20.53 14.11 6.85
C HIS A 161 19.00 14.11 6.71
N ILE A 162 18.43 13.37 5.77
CA ILE A 162 16.98 13.13 5.62
C ILE A 162 16.61 11.67 5.91
N VAL A 163 17.35 10.68 5.40
CA VAL A 163 17.03 9.25 5.58
C VAL A 163 17.21 8.84 7.06
N GLY A 164 18.18 9.40 7.76
CA GLY A 164 18.36 9.20 9.19
C GLY A 164 17.16 9.66 10.03
N PRO A 165 16.70 10.92 9.88
CA PRO A 165 15.41 11.36 10.43
C PRO A 165 14.23 10.47 10.09
N ILE A 166 14.08 10.01 8.83
CA ILE A 166 13.01 9.08 8.45
C ILE A 166 13.07 7.83 9.33
N ARG A 167 14.23 7.19 9.48
CA ARG A 167 14.35 6.00 10.35
C ARG A 167 14.03 6.28 11.81
N ARG A 168 14.55 7.37 12.38
CA ARG A 168 14.42 7.66 13.82
C ARG A 168 13.09 8.27 14.18
N GLN A 169 12.71 9.38 13.53
CA GLN A 169 11.56 10.17 13.92
C GLN A 169 10.23 9.52 13.53
N ILE A 170 10.17 8.78 12.43
CA ILE A 170 8.99 7.99 12.08
C ILE A 170 8.82 6.81 13.04
N ASN A 171 9.93 6.20 13.50
CA ASN A 171 9.86 5.20 14.55
C ASN A 171 9.28 5.78 15.86
N GLU A 172 9.64 7.00 16.22
CA GLU A 172 9.06 7.71 17.38
C GLU A 172 7.55 7.99 17.19
N CYS A 173 7.07 8.12 15.95
CA CYS A 173 5.65 8.23 15.62
C CYS A 173 4.88 6.89 15.70
N GLY A 174 5.47 5.82 16.24
CA GLY A 174 4.82 4.52 16.44
C GLY A 174 4.84 3.60 15.22
N ILE A 175 5.66 3.91 14.21
CA ILE A 175 5.90 3.05 13.05
C ILE A 175 7.29 2.43 13.18
N PRO A 176 7.42 1.17 13.64
CA PRO A 176 8.72 0.56 13.85
C PRO A 176 9.43 0.31 12.52
N ILE A 177 10.47 1.07 12.27
CA ILE A 177 11.32 0.91 11.09
C ILE A 177 12.40 -0.13 11.39
N GLU A 178 12.49 -1.14 10.53
CA GLU A 178 13.48 -2.21 10.66
C GLU A 178 14.80 -1.83 10.02
N GLN A 179 14.77 -1.32 8.80
CA GLN A 179 15.96 -0.90 8.04
C GLN A 179 15.61 0.09 6.94
N SER A 180 16.65 0.66 6.34
CA SER A 180 16.56 1.41 5.09
C SER A 180 17.83 1.19 4.26
N ASN A 181 17.70 1.24 2.94
CA ASN A 181 18.83 1.16 2.01
C ASN A 181 18.64 2.12 0.84
N PRO A 182 19.75 2.58 0.22
CA PRO A 182 19.68 3.22 -1.07
C PRO A 182 19.33 2.18 -2.14
N GLU A 183 18.49 2.57 -3.08
CA GLU A 183 18.05 1.77 -4.20
C GLU A 183 18.84 2.05 -5.50
N TYR A 184 18.42 1.44 -6.61
CA TYR A 184 19.12 1.51 -7.90
C TYR A 184 19.20 2.94 -8.45
N ALA A 185 18.12 3.70 -8.32
CA ALA A 185 18.09 5.05 -8.89
C ALA A 185 18.62 6.10 -7.90
N ALA A 186 19.17 7.16 -8.45
CA ALA A 186 19.56 8.32 -7.66
C ALA A 186 18.37 8.91 -6.90
N GLY A 187 18.55 9.17 -5.61
CA GLY A 187 17.49 9.67 -4.74
C GLY A 187 16.43 8.65 -4.35
N GLN A 188 16.53 7.40 -4.79
CA GLN A 188 15.61 6.33 -4.42
C GLN A 188 16.05 5.64 -3.12
N VAL A 189 15.10 5.41 -2.24
CA VAL A 189 15.28 4.81 -0.91
C VAL A 189 14.23 3.74 -0.71
N GLU A 190 14.63 2.61 -0.14
CA GLU A 190 13.74 1.60 0.41
C GLU A 190 13.70 1.73 1.94
N VAL A 191 12.52 1.57 2.52
CA VAL A 191 12.32 1.48 3.97
C VAL A 191 11.42 0.31 4.29
N ASN A 192 11.90 -0.56 5.18
CA ASN A 192 11.18 -1.73 5.65
C ASN A 192 10.50 -1.41 6.98
N ILE A 193 9.19 -1.54 7.02
CA ILE A 193 8.39 -1.44 8.24
C ILE A 193 8.31 -2.83 8.86
N ARG A 194 8.66 -2.92 10.14
CA ARG A 194 8.60 -4.19 10.87
C ARG A 194 7.20 -4.79 10.82
N TYR A 195 7.12 -6.10 10.60
CA TYR A 195 5.88 -6.85 10.56
C TYR A 195 5.06 -6.74 11.86
N ASP A 196 3.74 -6.75 11.73
CA ASP A 196 2.77 -6.69 12.82
C ASP A 196 1.42 -7.28 12.36
N ASP A 197 0.37 -7.17 13.18
CA ASP A 197 -1.02 -7.44 12.78
C ASP A 197 -1.34 -6.72 11.46
N ALA A 198 -2.04 -7.41 10.56
CA ALA A 198 -2.25 -6.92 9.20
C ALA A 198 -3.01 -5.58 9.14
N LEU A 199 -3.98 -5.34 10.02
CA LEU A 199 -4.69 -4.06 10.07
C LEU A 199 -3.78 -2.94 10.53
N LEU A 200 -3.00 -3.18 11.58
CA LEU A 200 -2.05 -2.21 12.08
C LEU A 200 -0.94 -1.92 11.06
N SER A 201 -0.47 -2.94 10.35
CA SER A 201 0.51 -2.78 9.27
C SER A 201 -0.03 -1.92 8.14
N ALA A 202 -1.27 -2.14 7.68
CA ALA A 202 -1.90 -1.32 6.65
C ALA A 202 -2.11 0.14 7.11
N ASP A 203 -2.59 0.36 8.35
CA ASP A 203 -2.72 1.69 8.96
C ASP A 203 -1.36 2.42 8.98
N ARG A 204 -0.29 1.71 9.36
CA ARG A 204 1.09 2.24 9.38
C ARG A 204 1.61 2.60 7.99
N VAL A 205 1.27 1.84 6.94
CA VAL A 205 1.67 2.19 5.57
C VAL A 205 1.06 3.52 5.13
N VAL A 206 -0.22 3.76 5.41
CA VAL A 206 -0.89 5.03 5.10
C VAL A 206 -0.25 6.17 5.88
N LEU A 207 -0.04 5.98 7.17
CA LEU A 207 0.58 6.97 8.05
C LEU A 207 2.04 7.23 7.62
N PHE A 208 2.83 6.20 7.33
CA PHE A 208 4.20 6.29 6.86
C PHE A 208 4.34 7.16 5.62
N LYS A 209 3.54 6.90 4.58
CA LYS A 209 3.55 7.71 3.36
C LYS A 209 3.28 9.19 3.64
N SER A 210 2.35 9.49 4.56
CA SER A 210 2.04 10.86 4.99
C SER A 210 3.20 11.50 5.74
N LEU A 211 3.77 10.80 6.71
CA LEU A 211 4.87 11.31 7.55
C LEU A 211 6.17 11.51 6.76
N VAL A 212 6.49 10.59 5.84
CA VAL A 212 7.65 10.74 4.94
C VAL A 212 7.53 12.00 4.08
N ARG A 213 6.34 12.30 3.55
CA ARG A 213 6.11 13.54 2.80
C ARG A 213 6.28 14.79 3.66
N GLN A 214 5.72 14.79 4.88
CA GLN A 214 5.84 15.91 5.82
C GLN A 214 7.31 16.14 6.22
N LEU A 215 8.02 15.06 6.54
CA LEU A 215 9.44 15.13 6.90
C LEU A 215 10.29 15.56 5.69
N GLY A 216 9.95 15.09 4.49
CA GLY A 216 10.55 15.57 3.24
C GLY A 216 10.44 17.07 3.12
N ILE A 217 9.23 17.64 3.27
CA ILE A 217 8.99 19.10 3.23
C ILE A 217 9.85 19.80 4.29
N ALA A 218 9.88 19.30 5.53
CA ALA A 218 10.67 19.88 6.61
C ALA A 218 12.18 19.93 6.33
N HIS A 219 12.67 18.99 5.50
CA HIS A 219 14.08 18.92 5.07
C HIS A 219 14.33 19.47 3.66
N GLY A 220 13.32 20.10 3.02
CA GLY A 220 13.43 20.70 1.69
C GLY A 220 13.49 19.67 0.55
N TYR A 221 12.83 18.52 0.70
CA TYR A 221 12.69 17.47 -0.31
C TYR A 221 11.23 17.25 -0.71
N LEU A 222 11.04 16.90 -1.98
CA LEU A 222 9.79 16.28 -2.48
C LEU A 222 9.92 14.76 -2.35
N ALA A 223 9.17 14.17 -1.42
CA ALA A 223 9.08 12.73 -1.30
C ALA A 223 7.92 12.19 -2.16
N THR A 224 8.18 11.25 -3.06
CA THR A 224 7.16 10.69 -3.95
C THR A 224 7.14 9.17 -3.94
N PHE A 225 5.94 8.61 -3.82
CA PHE A 225 5.63 7.18 -3.95
C PHE A 225 5.04 6.86 -5.35
N MET A 226 5.22 7.73 -6.32
CA MET A 226 4.87 7.48 -7.72
C MET A 226 5.58 6.21 -8.22
N PRO A 227 4.89 5.21 -8.78
CA PRO A 227 5.51 3.91 -9.10
C PRO A 227 6.62 3.99 -10.14
N LYS A 228 6.52 4.90 -11.11
CA LYS A 228 7.50 5.07 -12.19
C LYS A 228 7.68 6.56 -12.51
N PRO A 229 8.41 7.33 -11.68
CA PRO A 229 8.61 8.76 -11.92
C PRO A 229 9.44 9.04 -13.17
N PHE A 230 10.43 8.17 -13.46
CA PHE A 230 11.36 8.32 -14.57
C PHE A 230 11.42 7.04 -15.39
N LEU A 231 11.26 7.15 -16.71
CA LEU A 231 11.20 5.98 -17.60
C LEU A 231 12.47 5.13 -17.53
N GLU A 232 13.64 5.77 -17.54
CA GLU A 232 14.95 5.11 -17.57
C GLU A 232 15.50 4.75 -16.17
N GLN A 233 14.75 5.02 -15.12
CA GLN A 233 15.16 4.74 -13.75
C GLN A 233 14.32 3.63 -13.13
N SER A 234 14.76 3.10 -11.99
CA SER A 234 14.03 2.09 -11.24
C SER A 234 12.65 2.59 -10.80
N GLY A 235 11.64 1.72 -10.81
CA GLY A 235 10.31 2.01 -10.27
C GLY A 235 10.24 1.79 -8.77
N ASN A 236 9.23 2.36 -8.11
CA ASN A 236 8.96 2.18 -6.70
C ASN A 236 7.99 1.03 -6.45
N GLY A 237 8.45 0.00 -5.76
CA GLY A 237 7.66 -1.15 -5.32
C GLY A 237 7.02 -0.95 -3.96
N PHE A 238 6.02 -1.77 -3.71
CA PHE A 238 5.44 -2.03 -2.41
C PHE A 238 5.33 -3.54 -2.25
N HIS A 239 6.32 -4.14 -1.60
CA HIS A 239 6.32 -5.57 -1.34
C HIS A 239 5.65 -5.86 -0.01
N VAL A 240 4.77 -6.86 0.00
CA VAL A 240 4.07 -7.26 1.21
C VAL A 240 4.42 -8.69 1.56
N HIS A 241 4.91 -8.88 2.79
CA HIS A 241 5.22 -10.18 3.36
C HIS A 241 4.04 -10.70 4.16
N TYR A 242 3.69 -11.96 3.97
CA TYR A 242 2.57 -12.61 4.64
C TYR A 242 3.04 -13.82 5.43
N SER A 243 2.54 -13.95 6.66
CA SER A 243 2.57 -15.18 7.46
C SER A 243 1.31 -15.30 8.31
N LEU A 244 0.86 -16.51 8.54
CA LEU A 244 -0.23 -16.82 9.46
C LEU A 244 0.35 -17.38 10.76
N TRP A 245 -0.26 -17.03 11.87
CA TRP A 245 0.18 -17.42 13.20
C TRP A 245 -0.93 -18.11 13.96
N LYS A 246 -0.57 -19.15 14.72
CA LYS A 246 -1.49 -19.88 15.58
C LYS A 246 -0.80 -20.17 16.91
N ASP A 247 -1.44 -19.80 18.01
CA ASP A 247 -0.90 -20.00 19.36
C ASP A 247 0.54 -19.44 19.53
N GLY A 248 0.80 -18.29 18.91
CA GLY A 248 2.11 -17.62 18.96
C GLY A 248 3.20 -18.26 18.10
N LYS A 249 2.86 -19.23 17.25
CA LYS A 249 3.78 -19.91 16.32
C LYS A 249 3.42 -19.61 14.87
N ASN A 250 4.44 -19.49 14.03
CA ASN A 250 4.26 -19.33 12.59
C ASN A 250 3.65 -20.61 11.99
N ALA A 251 2.42 -20.51 11.51
CA ALA A 251 1.68 -21.65 10.95
C ALA A 251 2.19 -22.09 9.56
N PHE A 252 3.00 -21.25 8.88
CA PHE A 252 3.61 -21.60 7.59
C PHE A 252 4.86 -22.46 7.72
N ALA A 253 5.44 -22.58 8.93
CA ALA A 253 6.74 -23.17 9.13
C ALA A 253 6.70 -24.61 9.61
N ASP A 254 7.62 -25.43 9.10
CA ASP A 254 8.00 -26.73 9.64
C ASP A 254 9.52 -26.89 9.48
N GLY A 255 10.25 -26.82 10.62
CA GLY A 255 11.71 -26.90 10.64
C GLY A 255 12.41 -25.84 9.76
N GLY A 256 11.89 -24.61 9.74
CA GLY A 256 12.42 -23.49 8.96
C GLY A 256 12.08 -23.53 7.47
N LYS A 257 11.22 -24.43 7.05
CA LYS A 257 10.75 -24.61 5.66
C LYS A 257 9.28 -24.28 5.53
N LEU A 258 8.88 -23.87 4.31
CA LEU A 258 7.47 -23.64 3.99
C LEU A 258 6.71 -24.97 3.98
N ASN A 259 5.73 -25.11 4.87
CA ASN A 259 4.89 -26.30 4.96
C ASN A 259 3.71 -26.26 3.95
N ASP A 260 2.86 -27.29 3.96
CA ASP A 260 1.75 -27.38 3.00
C ASP A 260 0.70 -26.27 3.19
N LEU A 261 0.47 -25.77 4.41
CA LEU A 261 -0.41 -24.62 4.63
C LEU A 261 0.12 -23.37 3.93
N GLY A 262 1.42 -23.09 4.08
CA GLY A 262 2.06 -21.97 3.41
C GLY A 262 2.10 -22.14 1.88
N LYS A 263 2.28 -23.36 1.38
CA LYS A 263 2.17 -23.67 -0.06
C LYS A 263 0.77 -23.45 -0.59
N ASN A 264 -0.27 -23.88 0.15
CA ASN A 264 -1.66 -23.66 -0.24
C ASN A 264 -1.99 -22.15 -0.29
N PHE A 265 -1.51 -21.38 0.70
CA PHE A 265 -1.63 -19.92 0.69
C PHE A 265 -0.96 -19.30 -0.54
N THR A 266 0.26 -19.73 -0.87
CA THR A 266 1.00 -19.29 -2.06
C THR A 266 0.23 -19.60 -3.35
N ALA A 267 -0.36 -20.80 -3.45
CA ALA A 267 -1.16 -21.19 -4.60
C ALA A 267 -2.41 -20.31 -4.78
N GLY A 268 -3.06 -19.94 -3.68
CA GLY A 268 -4.19 -19.02 -3.70
C GLY A 268 -3.79 -17.65 -4.23
N LEU A 269 -2.65 -17.11 -3.78
CA LEU A 269 -2.08 -15.85 -4.31
C LEU A 269 -1.79 -15.96 -5.80
N GLN A 270 -1.15 -17.06 -6.27
CA GLN A 270 -0.89 -17.27 -7.69
C GLN A 270 -2.17 -17.25 -8.52
N ASN A 271 -3.18 -17.97 -8.05
CA ASN A 271 -4.46 -18.14 -8.76
C ASN A 271 -5.20 -16.81 -8.99
N ARG A 272 -5.04 -15.83 -8.09
CA ARG A 272 -5.76 -14.56 -8.11
C ARG A 272 -4.90 -13.35 -8.49
N MET A 273 -3.59 -13.49 -8.68
CA MET A 273 -2.68 -12.36 -8.89
C MET A 273 -3.02 -11.54 -10.14
N ALA A 274 -3.40 -12.17 -11.24
CA ALA A 274 -3.83 -11.46 -12.45
C ALA A 274 -5.14 -10.68 -12.24
N GLU A 275 -6.10 -11.30 -11.57
CA GLU A 275 -7.41 -10.74 -11.26
C GLU A 275 -7.32 -9.56 -10.27
N THR A 276 -6.38 -9.62 -9.33
CA THR A 276 -6.14 -8.57 -8.32
C THR A 276 -5.13 -7.51 -8.75
N ALA A 277 -4.66 -7.53 -9.99
CA ALA A 277 -3.64 -6.62 -10.51
C ALA A 277 -4.00 -5.14 -10.35
N LEU A 278 -5.30 -4.81 -10.41
CA LEU A 278 -5.81 -3.45 -10.16
C LEU A 278 -5.51 -2.97 -8.74
N CYS A 279 -5.58 -3.86 -7.72
CA CYS A 279 -5.25 -3.50 -6.34
C CYS A 279 -3.76 -3.23 -6.14
N GLY A 280 -2.90 -3.90 -6.92
CA GLY A 280 -1.45 -3.68 -6.90
C GLY A 280 -0.97 -2.50 -7.74
N SER A 281 -1.74 -2.08 -8.76
CA SER A 281 -1.39 -0.99 -9.67
C SER A 281 -2.65 -0.23 -10.09
N PRO A 282 -3.12 0.75 -9.27
CA PRO A 282 -4.39 1.44 -9.52
C PRO A 282 -4.29 2.56 -10.56
N THR A 283 -3.09 2.86 -11.09
CA THR A 283 -2.86 3.97 -12.02
C THR A 283 -2.17 3.48 -13.31
N PRO A 284 -2.32 4.20 -14.44
CA PRO A 284 -1.54 3.88 -15.65
C PRO A 284 -0.03 3.88 -15.42
N ASN A 285 0.43 4.72 -14.48
CA ASN A 285 1.85 4.81 -14.12
C ASN A 285 2.35 3.55 -13.42
N GLY A 286 1.53 2.87 -12.60
CA GLY A 286 1.86 1.62 -11.94
C GLY A 286 2.25 0.52 -12.93
N PHE A 287 1.56 0.45 -14.07
CA PHE A 287 1.86 -0.54 -15.11
C PHE A 287 3.15 -0.27 -15.89
N ARG A 288 3.64 0.99 -15.93
CA ARG A 288 4.94 1.32 -16.52
C ARG A 288 6.11 0.72 -15.75
N ARG A 289 5.91 0.34 -14.49
CA ARG A 289 6.89 -0.35 -13.66
C ARG A 289 7.05 -1.82 -14.08
N ARG A 290 6.00 -2.45 -14.65
CA ARG A 290 5.96 -3.88 -15.04
C ARG A 290 6.73 -4.13 -16.34
N GLN A 291 8.07 -4.09 -16.26
CA GLN A 291 8.97 -4.33 -17.36
C GLN A 291 9.91 -5.50 -17.04
N PRO A 292 10.26 -6.35 -18.02
CA PRO A 292 11.29 -7.37 -17.82
C PRO A 292 12.61 -6.78 -17.33
N TYR A 293 13.34 -7.52 -16.51
CA TYR A 293 14.67 -7.17 -15.97
C TYR A 293 14.70 -5.95 -15.05
N THR A 294 13.57 -5.59 -14.45
CA THR A 294 13.46 -4.46 -13.50
C THR A 294 13.18 -4.91 -12.07
N PHE A 295 13.28 -6.20 -11.77
CA PHE A 295 12.84 -6.82 -10.51
C PHE A 295 11.37 -6.63 -10.15
N CYS A 296 10.59 -6.01 -11.04
CA CYS A 296 9.15 -6.03 -11.00
C CYS A 296 8.64 -7.29 -11.72
N PRO A 297 7.84 -8.15 -11.07
CA PRO A 297 7.33 -9.35 -11.71
C PRO A 297 6.32 -9.03 -12.81
N ILE A 298 6.30 -9.87 -13.84
CA ILE A 298 5.38 -9.81 -14.99
C ILE A 298 4.50 -11.07 -15.10
N ASN A 299 4.61 -11.96 -14.12
CA ASN A 299 3.90 -13.24 -14.10
C ASN A 299 3.62 -13.69 -12.67
N THR A 300 2.81 -14.74 -12.51
CA THR A 300 2.36 -15.27 -11.22
C THR A 300 3.30 -16.32 -10.63
N SER A 301 4.53 -16.45 -11.16
CA SER A 301 5.47 -17.47 -10.69
C SER A 301 5.81 -17.37 -9.21
N CYS A 302 6.15 -18.50 -8.60
CA CYS A 302 6.74 -18.55 -7.26
C CYS A 302 8.16 -19.12 -7.32
N GLY A 303 8.96 -18.81 -6.31
CA GLY A 303 10.33 -19.33 -6.19
C GLY A 303 10.93 -19.07 -4.82
N TYR A 304 11.84 -19.97 -4.42
CA TYR A 304 12.54 -19.86 -3.14
C TYR A 304 13.70 -18.88 -3.26
N ASP A 305 13.66 -17.83 -2.44
CA ASP A 305 14.63 -16.72 -2.40
C ASP A 305 14.97 -16.13 -3.80
N ASN A 306 14.01 -16.16 -4.71
CA ASN A 306 14.14 -15.67 -6.08
C ASN A 306 13.47 -14.28 -6.20
N ARG A 307 14.22 -13.25 -6.59
CA ARG A 307 13.74 -11.86 -6.70
C ARG A 307 13.10 -11.53 -8.06
N THR A 308 13.07 -12.48 -9.00
CA THR A 308 12.48 -12.27 -10.34
C THR A 308 11.04 -12.77 -10.44
N VAL A 309 10.55 -13.51 -9.43
CA VAL A 309 9.21 -14.10 -9.39
C VAL A 309 8.16 -13.16 -8.80
N GLY A 310 6.89 -13.45 -9.02
CA GLY A 310 5.76 -12.76 -8.40
C GLY A 310 5.64 -13.02 -6.90
N LEU A 311 5.90 -14.27 -6.49
CA LEU A 311 5.81 -14.73 -5.10
C LEU A 311 7.13 -15.35 -4.66
N ARG A 312 7.87 -14.63 -3.83
CA ARG A 312 9.13 -15.08 -3.26
C ARG A 312 8.88 -15.77 -1.92
N VAL A 313 9.21 -17.04 -1.83
CA VAL A 313 9.20 -17.81 -0.59
C VAL A 313 10.51 -17.57 0.14
N ILE A 314 10.43 -17.15 1.40
CA ILE A 314 11.59 -16.92 2.27
C ILE A 314 11.56 -17.95 3.38
N GLU A 315 12.63 -18.74 3.46
CA GLU A 315 12.85 -19.78 4.46
C GLU A 315 13.99 -19.40 5.42
N GLY A 316 14.15 -20.10 6.53
CA GLY A 316 15.18 -19.84 7.53
C GLY A 316 14.81 -20.41 8.90
N SER A 317 14.72 -19.57 9.95
CA SER A 317 14.11 -20.01 11.21
C SER A 317 12.58 -20.10 11.07
N ASP A 318 11.91 -20.88 11.92
CA ASP A 318 10.43 -21.00 11.87
C ASP A 318 9.74 -19.61 11.90
N SER A 319 10.24 -18.69 12.72
CA SER A 319 9.68 -17.33 12.79
C SER A 319 9.93 -16.47 11.54
N ALA A 320 10.88 -16.87 10.68
CA ALA A 320 11.26 -16.14 9.48
C ALA A 320 10.52 -16.60 8.21
N VAL A 321 9.91 -17.80 8.23
CA VAL A 321 9.22 -18.34 7.04
C VAL A 321 8.03 -17.48 6.67
N ARG A 322 8.00 -17.01 5.41
CA ARG A 322 6.95 -16.14 4.89
C ARG A 322 6.89 -16.14 3.37
N VAL A 323 5.82 -15.60 2.83
CA VAL A 323 5.64 -15.38 1.38
C VAL A 323 5.62 -13.90 1.12
N GLU A 324 6.48 -13.43 0.23
CA GLU A 324 6.56 -12.05 -0.23
C GLU A 324 5.87 -11.93 -1.59
N LYS A 325 4.85 -11.06 -1.68
CA LYS A 325 4.21 -10.67 -2.94
C LYS A 325 4.82 -9.38 -3.46
N ARG A 326 5.28 -9.35 -4.72
CA ARG A 326 6.21 -8.35 -5.24
C ARG A 326 5.66 -7.47 -6.36
N ASP A 327 4.44 -7.70 -6.85
CA ASP A 327 3.89 -7.04 -8.04
C ASP A 327 3.34 -5.63 -7.80
N ALA A 328 3.03 -5.26 -6.55
CA ALA A 328 2.41 -3.98 -6.25
C ALA A 328 3.37 -2.80 -6.36
N GLY A 329 2.86 -1.67 -6.86
CA GLY A 329 3.53 -0.37 -6.85
C GLY A 329 3.33 0.39 -5.55
N ALA A 330 4.20 1.35 -5.27
CA ALA A 330 4.13 2.16 -4.05
C ALA A 330 2.89 3.06 -3.96
N ASP A 331 2.12 3.21 -5.05
CA ASP A 331 0.81 3.89 -5.11
C ASP A 331 -0.36 3.02 -4.65
N ALA A 332 -0.18 1.70 -4.52
CA ALA A 332 -1.25 0.80 -4.11
C ALA A 332 -1.87 1.19 -2.76
N ASN A 333 -3.20 1.01 -2.67
CA ASN A 333 -3.92 1.12 -1.40
C ASN A 333 -3.63 -0.11 -0.53
N PRO A 334 -3.00 0.04 0.66
CA PRO A 334 -2.59 -1.11 1.45
C PRO A 334 -3.76 -1.97 1.93
N TYR A 335 -4.92 -1.37 2.21
CA TYR A 335 -6.09 -2.12 2.68
C TYR A 335 -6.67 -3.02 1.60
N LEU A 336 -6.85 -2.50 0.37
CA LEU A 336 -7.43 -3.26 -0.73
C LEU A 336 -6.45 -4.31 -1.26
N LEU A 337 -5.17 -3.97 -1.33
CA LEU A 337 -4.11 -4.92 -1.68
C LEU A 337 -4.07 -6.08 -0.70
N MET A 338 -3.91 -5.78 0.60
CA MET A 338 -3.80 -6.83 1.62
C MET A 338 -5.11 -7.62 1.79
N ALA A 339 -6.29 -6.99 1.58
CA ALA A 339 -7.57 -7.68 1.65
C ALA A 339 -7.72 -8.73 0.54
N THR A 340 -7.41 -8.36 -0.71
CA THR A 340 -7.48 -9.28 -1.85
C THR A 340 -6.42 -10.37 -1.77
N ASP A 341 -5.20 -10.04 -1.34
CA ASP A 341 -4.14 -11.01 -1.15
C ASP A 341 -4.46 -12.02 -0.03
N LEU A 342 -4.95 -11.52 1.10
CA LEU A 342 -5.34 -12.39 2.22
C LEU A 342 -6.51 -13.30 1.83
N ALA A 343 -7.54 -12.76 1.17
CA ALA A 343 -8.66 -13.55 0.68
C ALA A 343 -8.19 -14.66 -0.27
N ALA A 344 -7.32 -14.34 -1.22
CA ALA A 344 -6.75 -15.30 -2.16
C ALA A 344 -5.96 -16.41 -1.45
N GLY A 345 -5.09 -16.03 -0.51
CA GLY A 345 -4.33 -17.01 0.27
C GLY A 345 -5.19 -17.91 1.14
N LEU A 346 -6.24 -17.36 1.78
CA LEU A 346 -7.20 -18.15 2.58
C LEU A 346 -8.02 -19.12 1.70
N ASP A 347 -8.44 -18.68 0.50
CA ASP A 347 -9.08 -19.58 -0.48
C ASP A 347 -8.16 -20.75 -0.85
N GLY A 348 -6.87 -20.47 -1.06
CA GLY A 348 -5.86 -21.49 -1.32
C GLY A 348 -5.78 -22.53 -0.22
N ILE A 349 -5.85 -22.11 1.04
CA ILE A 349 -5.86 -23.00 2.21
C ILE A 349 -7.16 -23.82 2.25
N GLU A 350 -8.33 -23.18 2.18
CA GLU A 350 -9.63 -23.86 2.26
C GLU A 350 -9.82 -24.89 1.14
N GLN A 351 -9.30 -24.60 -0.05
CA GLN A 351 -9.41 -25.48 -1.22
C GLN A 351 -8.22 -26.42 -1.37
N SER A 352 -7.25 -26.38 -0.45
CA SER A 352 -6.02 -27.19 -0.51
C SER A 352 -5.31 -27.08 -1.87
N MET A 353 -5.20 -25.86 -2.39
CA MET A 353 -4.57 -25.59 -3.69
C MET A 353 -3.08 -25.93 -3.67
N THR A 354 -2.54 -26.35 -4.80
CA THR A 354 -1.12 -26.61 -4.99
C THR A 354 -0.50 -25.52 -5.87
N PRO A 355 0.61 -24.88 -5.45
CA PRO A 355 1.29 -23.92 -6.29
C PRO A 355 1.92 -24.59 -7.51
N THR A 356 2.23 -23.80 -8.52
CA THR A 356 3.05 -24.28 -9.65
C THR A 356 4.45 -24.69 -9.17
N GLU A 357 5.17 -25.44 -9.99
CA GLU A 357 6.56 -25.76 -9.70
C GLU A 357 7.37 -24.46 -9.50
N PRO A 358 8.26 -24.41 -8.50
CA PRO A 358 9.07 -23.23 -8.26
C PRO A 358 9.97 -22.87 -9.45
N THR A 359 10.01 -21.60 -9.82
CA THR A 359 10.95 -21.08 -10.82
C THR A 359 12.33 -20.94 -10.19
N LEU A 360 13.32 -21.64 -10.73
CA LEU A 360 14.68 -21.70 -10.20
C LEU A 360 15.62 -20.61 -10.74
N GLY A 361 15.29 -20.00 -11.86
CA GLY A 361 16.13 -19.05 -12.57
C GLY A 361 15.46 -17.72 -12.83
N ASN A 362 15.75 -17.17 -14.00
CA ASN A 362 15.22 -15.88 -14.45
C ASN A 362 13.75 -16.02 -14.89
N ALA A 363 12.82 -15.58 -14.05
CA ALA A 363 11.39 -15.64 -14.33
C ALA A 363 10.91 -14.71 -15.47
N TYR A 364 11.78 -13.89 -16.04
CA TYR A 364 11.48 -13.12 -17.26
C TYR A 364 11.68 -13.95 -18.54
N GLU A 365 12.46 -15.01 -18.48
CA GLU A 365 12.76 -15.88 -19.61
C GLU A 365 12.02 -17.21 -19.53
N GLU A 366 12.03 -17.83 -18.35
CA GLU A 366 11.40 -19.12 -18.12
C GLU A 366 10.70 -19.10 -16.76
N PHE A 367 9.39 -19.35 -16.73
CA PHE A 367 8.59 -19.33 -15.51
C PHE A 367 7.45 -20.35 -15.57
N HIS A 368 7.02 -20.76 -14.37
CA HIS A 368 5.81 -21.54 -14.16
C HIS A 368 4.72 -20.65 -13.59
N GLY A 369 3.63 -20.48 -14.33
CA GLY A 369 2.52 -19.60 -13.97
C GLY A 369 1.90 -18.92 -15.18
N GLU A 370 1.18 -17.82 -14.95
CA GLU A 370 0.49 -17.04 -15.96
C GLU A 370 1.06 -15.61 -16.03
N ALA A 371 0.89 -14.96 -17.17
CA ALA A 371 1.20 -13.53 -17.27
C ALA A 371 0.19 -12.70 -16.48
N ILE A 372 0.65 -11.60 -15.87
CA ILE A 372 -0.24 -10.62 -15.24
C ILE A 372 -0.49 -9.44 -16.17
N PRO A 373 -1.59 -8.67 -16.00
CA PRO A 373 -1.88 -7.49 -16.82
C PRO A 373 -0.70 -6.51 -16.88
N THR A 374 -0.47 -5.95 -18.06
CA THR A 374 0.57 -4.95 -18.33
C THR A 374 0.03 -3.55 -18.57
N ASP A 375 -1.28 -3.38 -18.52
CA ASP A 375 -1.97 -2.11 -18.66
C ASP A 375 -3.20 -2.01 -17.74
N LEU A 376 -3.61 -0.77 -17.46
CA LEU A 376 -4.73 -0.50 -16.56
C LEU A 376 -6.07 -0.98 -17.13
N GLY A 377 -6.28 -0.88 -18.45
CA GLY A 377 -7.55 -1.30 -19.08
C GLY A 377 -7.82 -2.78 -18.86
N THR A 378 -6.82 -3.63 -19.15
CA THR A 378 -6.92 -5.08 -18.91
C THR A 378 -7.16 -5.40 -17.43
N ALA A 379 -6.50 -4.68 -16.52
CA ALA A 379 -6.71 -4.88 -15.08
C ALA A 379 -8.13 -4.48 -14.63
N ILE A 380 -8.68 -3.40 -15.18
CA ILE A 380 -10.08 -2.99 -14.94
C ILE A 380 -11.04 -4.04 -15.46
N GLU A 381 -10.85 -4.56 -16.68
CA GLU A 381 -11.72 -5.59 -17.27
C GLU A 381 -11.75 -6.85 -16.39
N LEU A 382 -10.59 -7.32 -15.92
CA LEU A 382 -10.51 -8.46 -15.02
C LEU A 382 -11.21 -8.18 -13.69
N ALA A 383 -11.00 -7.02 -13.08
CA ALA A 383 -11.63 -6.65 -11.82
C ALA A 383 -13.16 -6.50 -11.98
N ARG A 384 -13.64 -5.92 -13.09
CA ARG A 384 -15.07 -5.79 -13.40
C ARG A 384 -15.74 -7.14 -13.63
N GLY A 385 -15.05 -8.08 -14.28
CA GLY A 385 -15.52 -9.43 -14.53
C GLY A 385 -15.50 -10.36 -13.33
N SER A 386 -14.95 -9.92 -12.20
CA SER A 386 -14.72 -10.76 -11.04
C SER A 386 -15.83 -10.67 -9.99
N ASP A 387 -16.71 -11.66 -9.93
CA ASP A 387 -17.64 -11.82 -8.80
C ASP A 387 -16.88 -12.08 -7.49
N TRP A 388 -15.73 -12.75 -7.54
CA TRP A 388 -14.90 -13.00 -6.38
C TRP A 388 -14.35 -11.69 -5.77
N MET A 389 -13.78 -10.78 -6.56
CA MET A 389 -13.34 -9.47 -6.04
C MET A 389 -14.49 -8.68 -5.44
N LYS A 390 -15.66 -8.73 -6.06
CA LYS A 390 -16.87 -8.07 -5.58
C LYS A 390 -17.32 -8.61 -4.22
N ASP A 391 -17.19 -9.92 -3.98
CA ASP A 391 -17.50 -10.53 -2.68
C ASP A 391 -16.44 -10.17 -1.63
N VAL A 392 -15.15 -10.21 -1.98
CA VAL A 392 -14.04 -9.86 -1.09
C VAL A 392 -14.11 -8.40 -0.65
N MET A 393 -14.27 -7.49 -1.60
CA MET A 393 -14.28 -6.03 -1.34
C MET A 393 -15.63 -5.54 -0.84
N GLY A 394 -16.71 -6.30 -1.06
CA GLY A 394 -18.08 -5.86 -0.95
C GLY A 394 -18.52 -5.03 -2.15
N LYS A 395 -19.74 -5.27 -2.62
CA LYS A 395 -20.29 -4.71 -3.88
C LYS A 395 -20.08 -3.20 -4.01
N THR A 396 -20.39 -2.43 -2.96
CA THR A 396 -20.31 -0.96 -3.02
C THR A 396 -18.87 -0.47 -3.12
N MET A 397 -17.93 -1.06 -2.36
CA MET A 397 -16.52 -0.74 -2.44
C MET A 397 -15.93 -1.13 -3.81
N TRP A 398 -16.21 -2.34 -4.28
CA TRP A 398 -15.77 -2.83 -5.59
C TRP A 398 -16.24 -1.92 -6.73
N GLU A 399 -17.52 -1.50 -6.72
CA GLU A 399 -18.06 -0.58 -7.71
C GLU A 399 -17.32 0.75 -7.71
N LEU A 400 -17.15 1.35 -6.52
CA LEU A 400 -16.45 2.61 -6.36
C LEU A 400 -14.99 2.53 -6.82
N TYR A 401 -14.30 1.46 -6.49
CA TYR A 401 -12.89 1.28 -6.83
C TYR A 401 -12.67 1.09 -8.33
N CYS A 402 -13.52 0.30 -8.99
CA CYS A 402 -13.49 0.17 -10.44
C CYS A 402 -13.83 1.50 -11.14
N GLN A 403 -14.84 2.25 -10.68
CA GLN A 403 -15.14 3.59 -11.21
C GLN A 403 -13.97 4.56 -11.08
N MET A 404 -13.27 4.55 -9.94
CA MET A 404 -12.07 5.36 -9.75
C MET A 404 -11.01 5.04 -10.80
N ALA A 405 -10.73 3.75 -11.03
CA ALA A 405 -9.74 3.32 -12.01
C ALA A 405 -10.15 3.66 -13.46
N GLU A 406 -11.43 3.52 -13.80
CA GLU A 406 -12.00 3.90 -15.09
C GLU A 406 -11.85 5.41 -15.34
N ARG A 407 -12.11 6.24 -14.33
CA ARG A 407 -11.90 7.70 -14.40
C ARG A 407 -10.44 8.05 -14.61
N GLU A 408 -9.55 7.43 -13.85
CA GLU A 408 -8.10 7.61 -14.00
C GLU A 408 -7.63 7.23 -15.41
N GLN A 409 -8.10 6.11 -15.95
CA GLN A 409 -7.82 5.70 -17.33
C GLN A 409 -8.36 6.72 -18.34
N GLY A 410 -9.62 7.15 -18.19
CA GLY A 410 -10.27 8.13 -19.06
C GLY A 410 -9.53 9.47 -19.09
N PHE A 411 -9.10 9.96 -17.92
CA PHE A 411 -8.32 11.19 -17.82
C PHE A 411 -7.08 11.16 -18.73
N PHE A 412 -6.31 10.05 -18.71
CA PHE A 412 -5.11 9.92 -19.54
C PHE A 412 -5.44 9.69 -21.02
N GLN A 413 -6.54 9.00 -21.34
CA GLN A 413 -6.97 8.76 -22.73
C GLN A 413 -7.46 10.03 -23.43
N GLU A 414 -7.98 10.98 -22.69
CA GLU A 414 -8.45 12.27 -23.21
C GLU A 414 -7.33 13.30 -23.45
N GLN A 415 -6.10 13.01 -23.00
CA GLN A 415 -4.96 13.92 -23.16
C GLN A 415 -4.23 13.67 -24.48
N VAL A 416 -3.92 14.77 -25.20
CA VAL A 416 -2.93 14.74 -26.29
C VAL A 416 -1.57 15.07 -25.70
N THR A 417 -0.70 14.09 -25.62
CA THR A 417 0.59 14.22 -24.94
C THR A 417 1.65 14.88 -25.82
N PRO A 418 2.68 15.54 -25.25
CA PRO A 418 3.83 16.03 -26.02
C PRO A 418 4.49 14.94 -26.87
N VAL A 419 4.54 13.70 -26.36
CA VAL A 419 5.11 12.56 -27.11
C VAL A 419 4.33 12.26 -28.38
N GLU A 420 3.00 12.36 -28.34
CA GLU A 420 2.15 12.17 -29.54
C GLU A 420 2.35 13.30 -30.54
N THR A 421 2.37 14.55 -30.08
CA THR A 421 2.60 15.70 -30.94
C THR A 421 4.00 15.68 -31.57
N ASP A 422 5.03 15.35 -30.83
CA ASP A 422 6.40 15.22 -31.33
C ASP A 422 6.50 14.11 -32.38
N ARG A 423 5.76 13.01 -32.18
CA ARG A 423 5.81 11.85 -33.08
C ARG A 423 4.97 12.04 -34.34
N TYR A 424 3.77 12.62 -34.21
CA TYR A 424 2.76 12.56 -35.27
C TYR A 424 2.51 13.90 -35.98
N LEU A 425 2.68 15.06 -35.31
CA LEU A 425 2.26 16.36 -35.85
C LEU A 425 2.88 16.71 -37.21
N ARG A 426 4.07 16.20 -37.52
CA ARG A 426 4.78 16.49 -38.78
C ARG A 426 4.81 15.30 -39.75
N THR A 427 4.29 14.14 -39.34
CA THR A 427 4.41 12.90 -40.10
C THR A 427 3.07 12.35 -40.56
N LEU A 428 1.98 12.71 -39.92
CA LEU A 428 0.61 12.38 -40.27
C LEU A 428 -0.18 13.63 -40.66
#